data_1c955e2693f568f1d3acd24949bb71fb
#
_entry.id   1c955e2693f568f1d3acd24949bb71fb
#
_cell.length_a   1.000
_cell.length_b   1.000
_cell.length_c   1.000
_cell.angle_alpha   90.00
_cell.angle_beta   90.00
_cell.angle_gamma   90.00
#
_symmetry.space_group_name_H-M   'P 1'
#
loop_
_entity.id
_entity.type
_entity.pdbx_description
1 polymer ?
#
loop_
_entity_poly.entity_id
_entity_poly.type
_entity_poly.pdbx_seq_one_letter_code
_entity_poly.pdbx_strand_id
1 'polypeptide(L)'
;DWILDTFLGSGTSIIEAKRLGRNAIGIELQKNVIQIAKDNINKEFNKFNVKYEIIQSDCTELNYIKELKKFGISKVQFVIMHPPYWDIIKFSEDENDLSNCKSLKDFLNSIGKLIDATTPILEKGRYLAFVIGDKYSAGEWIPLGFYCMQEIQKRNYKLKSIIVKNFDETKGKMNQKELWRYRALVGGFYIFKHEYIFLFKKV
;
A
#
# COMPACT_ATOMS: atom_id res chain seq x y z
N ASP A 1 -16.49 -6.88 -10.60
CA ASP A 1 -15.10 -7.10 -10.15
C ASP A 1 -14.97 -6.74 -8.68
N TRP A 2 -14.04 -7.41 -7.99
CA TRP A 2 -13.63 -7.12 -6.62
C TRP A 2 -12.25 -6.50 -6.60
N ILE A 3 -12.08 -5.47 -5.77
CA ILE A 3 -10.80 -4.81 -5.49
C ILE A 3 -10.42 -5.16 -4.04
N LEU A 4 -9.16 -5.49 -3.80
CA LEU A 4 -8.60 -5.68 -2.47
C LEU A 4 -7.56 -4.59 -2.20
N ASP A 5 -7.73 -3.84 -1.12
CA ASP A 5 -6.73 -2.95 -0.56
C ASP A 5 -6.19 -3.54 0.74
N THR A 6 -4.90 -3.81 0.80
CA THR A 6 -4.26 -4.44 1.96
C THR A 6 -3.81 -3.45 3.03
N PHE A 7 -3.91 -2.14 2.76
CA PHE A 7 -3.56 -1.04 3.68
C PHE A 7 -4.61 0.07 3.57
N LEU A 8 -5.84 -0.23 3.99
CA LEU A 8 -7.02 0.60 3.72
C LEU A 8 -6.88 2.06 4.18
N GLY A 9 -6.27 2.28 5.35
CA GLY A 9 -6.17 3.61 5.93
C GLY A 9 -7.53 4.28 6.07
N SER A 10 -7.66 5.49 5.53
CA SER A 10 -8.88 6.31 5.62
C SER A 10 -10.04 5.87 4.70
N GLY A 11 -9.89 4.79 3.93
CA GLY A 11 -10.95 4.22 3.10
C GLY A 11 -11.03 4.75 1.66
N THR A 12 -10.03 5.48 1.19
CA THR A 12 -10.04 6.12 -0.14
C THR A 12 -10.26 5.11 -1.27
N SER A 13 -9.62 3.95 -1.23
CA SER A 13 -9.77 2.91 -2.25
C SER A 13 -11.20 2.36 -2.35
N ILE A 14 -11.88 2.19 -1.22
CA ILE A 14 -13.30 1.77 -1.19
C ILE A 14 -14.19 2.89 -1.73
N ILE A 15 -13.91 4.15 -1.38
CA ILE A 15 -14.67 5.30 -1.91
C ILE A 15 -14.56 5.35 -3.43
N GLU A 16 -13.35 5.23 -3.97
CA GLU A 16 -13.14 5.23 -5.42
C GLU A 16 -13.76 3.98 -6.10
N ALA A 17 -13.69 2.82 -5.44
CA ALA A 17 -14.39 1.62 -5.93
C ALA A 17 -15.90 1.84 -6.04
N LYS A 18 -16.54 2.48 -5.03
CA LYS A 18 -17.96 2.85 -5.08
C LYS A 18 -18.26 3.77 -6.26
N ARG A 19 -17.44 4.79 -6.49
CA ARG A 19 -17.58 5.73 -7.62
C ARG A 19 -17.48 5.06 -8.98
N LEU A 20 -16.65 4.02 -9.06
CA LEU A 20 -16.39 3.27 -10.29
C LEU A 20 -17.27 2.03 -10.46
N GLY A 21 -18.24 1.78 -9.57
CA GLY A 21 -19.11 0.62 -9.64
C GLY A 21 -18.39 -0.71 -9.44
N ARG A 22 -17.42 -0.76 -8.52
CA ARG A 22 -16.64 -1.95 -8.17
C ARG A 22 -16.86 -2.32 -6.72
N ASN A 23 -16.94 -3.62 -6.44
CA ASN A 23 -16.93 -4.11 -5.07
C ASN A 23 -15.52 -4.01 -4.48
N ALA A 24 -15.42 -3.88 -3.16
CA ALA A 24 -14.12 -3.67 -2.52
C ALA A 24 -13.99 -4.39 -1.18
N ILE A 25 -12.76 -4.77 -0.85
CA ILE A 25 -12.37 -5.27 0.47
C ILE A 25 -11.17 -4.46 0.92
N GLY A 26 -11.22 -3.94 2.13
CA GLY A 26 -10.11 -3.26 2.77
C GLY A 26 -9.61 -4.03 3.98
N ILE A 27 -8.29 -4.15 4.12
CA ILE A 27 -7.65 -4.65 5.32
C ILE A 27 -7.03 -3.48 6.07
N GLU A 28 -7.26 -3.42 7.36
CA GLU A 28 -6.70 -2.39 8.22
C GLU A 28 -6.33 -2.99 9.59
N LEU A 29 -5.14 -2.67 10.08
CA LEU A 29 -4.63 -3.16 11.35
C LEU A 29 -5.31 -2.44 12.53
N GLN A 30 -5.45 -1.13 12.43
CA GLN A 30 -5.84 -0.27 13.53
C GLN A 30 -7.36 -0.05 13.60
N LYS A 31 -7.96 -0.43 14.73
CA LYS A 31 -9.40 -0.28 14.96
C LYS A 31 -9.91 1.17 14.87
N ASN A 32 -9.16 2.13 15.38
CA ASN A 32 -9.51 3.55 15.30
C ASN A 32 -9.50 4.07 13.85
N VAL A 33 -8.57 3.60 13.02
CA VAL A 33 -8.48 3.95 11.60
C VAL A 33 -9.66 3.34 10.82
N ILE A 34 -10.07 2.12 11.16
CA ILE A 34 -11.28 1.49 10.61
C ILE A 34 -12.53 2.35 10.85
N GLN A 35 -12.68 2.95 12.04
CA GLN A 35 -13.82 3.82 12.30
C GLN A 35 -13.80 5.06 11.41
N ILE A 36 -12.63 5.68 11.25
CA ILE A 36 -12.44 6.82 10.33
C ILE A 36 -12.79 6.42 8.89
N ALA A 37 -12.32 5.24 8.45
CA ALA A 37 -12.64 4.73 7.12
C ALA A 37 -14.14 4.54 6.92
N LYS A 38 -14.83 3.93 7.88
CA LYS A 38 -16.30 3.75 7.84
C LYS A 38 -17.03 5.08 7.73
N ASP A 39 -16.64 6.06 8.54
CA ASP A 39 -17.26 7.38 8.52
C ASP A 39 -17.06 8.09 7.18
N ASN A 40 -15.88 7.97 6.58
CA ASN A 40 -15.59 8.54 5.27
C ASN A 40 -16.37 7.82 4.14
N ILE A 41 -16.38 6.50 4.15
CA ILE A 41 -17.06 5.68 3.14
C ILE A 41 -18.57 5.90 3.18
N ASN A 42 -19.14 6.08 4.38
CA ASN A 42 -20.58 6.34 4.55
C ASN A 42 -21.02 7.70 4.03
N LYS A 43 -20.13 8.69 3.94
CA LYS A 43 -20.42 10.00 3.31
C LYS A 43 -20.53 9.89 1.79
N GLU A 44 -19.95 8.88 1.18
CA GLU A 44 -20.00 8.69 -0.27
C GLU A 44 -21.27 7.96 -0.69
N PHE A 45 -21.99 8.52 -1.64
CA PHE A 45 -23.20 7.90 -2.18
C PHE A 45 -22.87 6.63 -2.98
N ASN A 46 -23.59 5.53 -2.69
CA ASN A 46 -23.38 4.25 -3.37
C ASN A 46 -24.28 4.12 -4.61
N LYS A 47 -23.98 4.89 -5.65
CA LYS A 47 -24.76 4.98 -6.90
C LYS A 47 -24.99 3.61 -7.58
N PHE A 48 -24.01 2.72 -7.49
CA PHE A 48 -24.03 1.44 -8.20
C PHE A 48 -24.42 0.25 -7.31
N ASN A 49 -24.82 0.52 -6.06
CA ASN A 49 -25.16 -0.49 -5.07
C ASN A 49 -24.07 -1.58 -4.93
N VAL A 50 -22.80 -1.15 -4.93
CA VAL A 50 -21.67 -2.07 -4.77
C VAL A 50 -21.53 -2.53 -3.33
N LYS A 51 -20.93 -3.71 -3.16
CA LYS A 51 -20.62 -4.29 -1.85
C LYS A 51 -19.22 -3.92 -1.42
N TYR A 52 -19.04 -3.70 -0.12
CA TYR A 52 -17.70 -3.55 0.46
C TYR A 52 -17.62 -4.16 1.84
N GLU A 53 -16.43 -4.58 2.22
CA GLU A 53 -16.11 -5.13 3.54
C GLU A 53 -14.82 -4.55 4.07
N ILE A 54 -14.72 -4.38 5.39
CA ILE A 54 -13.50 -3.97 6.07
C ILE A 54 -13.14 -5.04 7.09
N ILE A 55 -11.95 -5.60 6.96
CA ILE A 55 -11.44 -6.66 7.83
C ILE A 55 -10.33 -6.07 8.70
N GLN A 56 -10.50 -6.14 10.02
CA GLN A 56 -9.43 -5.81 10.95
C GLN A 56 -8.46 -6.97 11.06
N SER A 57 -7.25 -6.80 10.57
CA SER A 57 -6.20 -7.82 10.64
C SER A 57 -4.83 -7.28 10.29
N ASP A 58 -3.78 -7.98 10.72
CA ASP A 58 -2.48 -7.92 10.07
C ASP A 58 -2.58 -8.52 8.66
N CYS A 59 -2.28 -7.70 7.65
CA CYS A 59 -2.37 -8.10 6.24
C CYS A 59 -1.31 -9.13 5.85
N THR A 60 -0.21 -9.27 6.60
CA THR A 60 0.87 -10.23 6.31
C THR A 60 0.57 -11.64 6.82
N GLU A 61 -0.28 -11.77 7.84
CA GLU A 61 -0.62 -13.04 8.48
C GLU A 61 -2.06 -13.51 8.17
N LEU A 62 -2.84 -12.70 7.45
CA LEU A 62 -4.22 -13.00 7.12
C LEU A 62 -4.34 -14.18 6.14
N ASN A 63 -5.17 -15.16 6.48
CA ASN A 63 -5.58 -16.21 5.53
C ASN A 63 -6.65 -15.67 4.57
N TYR A 64 -6.21 -15.02 3.49
CA TYR A 64 -7.10 -14.38 2.52
C TYR A 64 -8.10 -15.35 1.89
N ILE A 65 -7.73 -16.60 1.61
CA ILE A 65 -8.63 -17.59 1.02
C ILE A 65 -9.81 -17.85 1.96
N LYS A 66 -9.52 -18.08 3.24
CA LYS A 66 -10.54 -18.36 4.27
C LYS A 66 -11.44 -17.13 4.49
N GLU A 67 -10.84 -15.94 4.59
CA GLU A 67 -11.59 -14.70 4.85
C GLU A 67 -12.52 -14.34 3.67
N LEU A 68 -12.01 -14.34 2.44
CA LEU A 68 -12.81 -14.02 1.26
C LEU A 68 -13.95 -14.99 1.05
N LYS A 69 -13.74 -16.28 1.39
CA LYS A 69 -14.80 -17.31 1.31
C LYS A 69 -16.00 -17.00 2.21
N LYS A 70 -15.82 -16.31 3.35
CA LYS A 70 -16.94 -15.90 4.22
C LYS A 70 -17.92 -14.96 3.51
N PHE A 71 -17.44 -14.21 2.53
CA PHE A 71 -18.23 -13.28 1.72
C PHE A 71 -18.64 -13.87 0.36
N GLY A 72 -18.37 -15.16 0.13
CA GLY A 72 -18.66 -15.81 -1.14
C GLY A 72 -17.70 -15.44 -2.28
N ILE A 73 -16.52 -14.88 -1.95
CA ILE A 73 -15.53 -14.40 -2.91
C ILE A 73 -14.40 -15.43 -3.02
N SER A 74 -14.09 -15.87 -4.23
CA SER A 74 -12.99 -16.79 -4.49
C SER A 74 -11.74 -16.09 -5.03
N LYS A 75 -11.93 -15.02 -5.81
CA LYS A 75 -10.86 -14.25 -6.46
C LYS A 75 -11.20 -12.76 -6.47
N VAL A 76 -10.16 -11.95 -6.49
CA VAL A 76 -10.25 -10.51 -6.75
C VAL A 76 -9.58 -10.19 -8.09
N GLN A 77 -9.97 -9.09 -8.73
CA GLN A 77 -9.47 -8.69 -10.05
C GLN A 77 -8.43 -7.59 -9.98
N PHE A 78 -8.31 -6.95 -8.83
CA PHE A 78 -7.29 -5.93 -8.61
C PHE A 78 -6.85 -5.92 -7.14
N VAL A 79 -5.54 -5.85 -6.91
CA VAL A 79 -4.97 -5.67 -5.58
C VAL A 79 -4.24 -4.34 -5.53
N ILE A 80 -4.47 -3.57 -4.50
CA ILE A 80 -3.76 -2.33 -4.19
C ILE A 80 -2.97 -2.56 -2.91
N MET A 81 -1.70 -2.20 -2.92
CA MET A 81 -0.82 -2.24 -1.77
C MET A 81 -0.13 -0.89 -1.62
N HIS A 82 -0.42 -0.19 -0.54
CA HIS A 82 0.21 1.09 -0.20
C HIS A 82 0.75 1.02 1.24
N PRO A 83 1.80 0.25 1.48
CA PRO A 83 2.36 0.06 2.81
C PRO A 83 2.96 1.34 3.36
N PRO A 84 3.24 1.42 4.66
CA PRO A 84 4.17 2.39 5.22
C PRO A 84 5.49 2.36 4.45
N TYR A 85 6.15 3.53 4.29
CA TYR A 85 7.47 3.59 3.65
C TYR A 85 8.55 3.23 4.67
N TRP A 86 8.50 1.97 5.14
CA TRP A 86 9.29 1.46 6.25
C TRP A 86 9.14 2.41 7.46
N ASP A 87 10.20 2.82 8.14
CA ASP A 87 10.23 3.61 9.37
C ASP A 87 10.26 5.14 9.16
N ILE A 88 9.85 5.65 7.97
CA ILE A 88 9.78 7.11 7.72
C ILE A 88 8.76 7.78 8.65
N ILE A 89 7.60 7.13 8.82
CA ILE A 89 6.53 7.56 9.72
C ILE A 89 6.07 6.34 10.51
N LYS A 90 6.11 6.42 11.83
CA LYS A 90 5.53 5.42 12.71
C LYS A 90 4.02 5.66 12.79
N PHE A 91 3.25 4.66 12.39
CA PHE A 91 1.79 4.78 12.35
C PHE A 91 1.12 4.26 13.62
N SER A 92 1.71 3.27 14.30
CA SER A 92 1.20 2.72 15.56
C SER A 92 2.32 2.11 16.41
N GLU A 93 1.97 1.69 17.62
CA GLU A 93 2.87 0.92 18.52
C GLU A 93 2.73 -0.60 18.31
N ASP A 94 1.86 -1.06 17.39
CA ASP A 94 1.64 -2.48 17.13
C ASP A 94 2.88 -3.10 16.47
N GLU A 95 3.32 -4.25 16.99
CA GLU A 95 4.49 -4.98 16.47
C GLU A 95 4.31 -5.44 15.01
N ASN A 96 3.05 -5.61 14.59
CA ASN A 96 2.69 -6.03 13.23
C ASN A 96 2.60 -4.85 12.24
N ASP A 97 2.73 -3.62 12.72
CA ASP A 97 2.80 -2.46 11.84
C ASP A 97 4.15 -2.46 11.10
N LEU A 98 4.12 -2.47 9.77
CA LEU A 98 5.33 -2.51 8.95
C LEU A 98 6.23 -1.28 9.17
N SER A 99 5.70 -0.19 9.71
CA SER A 99 6.51 0.98 10.10
C SER A 99 7.44 0.71 11.29
N ASN A 100 7.22 -0.39 12.03
CA ASN A 100 8.03 -0.82 13.15
C ASN A 100 9.07 -1.91 12.79
N CYS A 101 9.21 -2.26 11.51
CA CYS A 101 10.24 -3.20 11.06
C CYS A 101 11.65 -2.72 11.42
N LYS A 102 12.41 -3.56 12.12
CA LYS A 102 13.73 -3.20 12.67
C LYS A 102 14.81 -2.99 11.60
N SER A 103 14.65 -3.63 10.45
CA SER A 103 15.59 -3.53 9.33
C SER A 103 14.87 -3.48 7.98
N LEU A 104 15.57 -2.97 6.96
CA LEU A 104 15.12 -3.04 5.57
C LEU A 104 14.82 -4.49 5.13
N LYS A 105 15.65 -5.43 5.58
CA LYS A 105 15.48 -6.86 5.29
C LYS A 105 14.17 -7.38 5.85
N ASP A 106 13.83 -7.03 7.10
CA ASP A 106 12.58 -7.45 7.74
C ASP A 106 11.37 -6.85 7.02
N PHE A 107 11.46 -5.56 6.66
CA PHE A 107 10.42 -4.89 5.87
C PHE A 107 10.20 -5.60 4.52
N LEU A 108 11.26 -5.87 3.76
CA LEU A 108 11.16 -6.58 2.47
C LEU A 108 10.63 -8.00 2.62
N ASN A 109 11.00 -8.71 3.70
CA ASN A 109 10.45 -10.03 4.01
C ASN A 109 8.95 -9.96 4.28
N SER A 110 8.47 -8.95 5.00
CA SER A 110 7.04 -8.75 5.27
C SER A 110 6.27 -8.42 3.98
N ILE A 111 6.84 -7.58 3.10
CA ILE A 111 6.28 -7.35 1.76
C ILE A 111 6.21 -8.67 0.99
N GLY A 112 7.27 -9.47 1.03
CA GLY A 112 7.29 -10.78 0.40
C GLY A 112 6.18 -11.71 0.89
N LYS A 113 6.00 -11.83 2.20
CA LYS A 113 4.90 -12.62 2.80
C LYS A 113 3.53 -12.14 2.33
N LEU A 114 3.30 -10.84 2.32
CA LEU A 114 2.05 -10.25 1.85
C LEU A 114 1.75 -10.59 0.39
N ILE A 115 2.76 -10.51 -0.49
CA ILE A 115 2.62 -10.89 -1.90
C ILE A 115 2.28 -12.39 -2.02
N ASP A 116 2.97 -13.25 -1.25
CA ASP A 116 2.70 -14.69 -1.26
C ASP A 116 1.28 -15.02 -0.77
N ALA A 117 0.81 -14.33 0.27
CA ALA A 117 -0.52 -14.51 0.82
C ALA A 117 -1.64 -14.03 -0.13
N THR A 118 -1.41 -12.97 -0.89
CA THR A 118 -2.42 -12.39 -1.80
C THR A 118 -2.38 -12.96 -3.21
N THR A 119 -1.24 -13.51 -3.65
CA THR A 119 -1.10 -14.12 -4.98
C THR A 119 -2.16 -15.19 -5.27
N PRO A 120 -2.48 -16.13 -4.35
CA PRO A 120 -3.50 -17.14 -4.62
C PRO A 120 -4.89 -16.58 -4.91
N ILE A 121 -5.26 -15.45 -4.31
CA ILE A 121 -6.60 -14.88 -4.46
C ILE A 121 -6.71 -13.84 -5.60
N LEU A 122 -5.62 -13.31 -6.12
CA LEU A 122 -5.65 -12.50 -7.32
C LEU A 122 -5.87 -13.41 -8.55
N GLU A 123 -6.84 -13.07 -9.38
CA GLU A 123 -7.15 -13.79 -10.62
C GLU A 123 -5.97 -13.73 -11.60
N LYS A 124 -5.69 -14.83 -12.30
CA LYS A 124 -4.63 -14.90 -13.32
C LYS A 124 -4.87 -13.88 -14.43
N GLY A 125 -3.82 -13.21 -14.86
CA GLY A 125 -3.89 -12.16 -15.89
C GLY A 125 -4.37 -10.80 -15.37
N ARG A 126 -4.69 -10.68 -14.09
CA ARG A 126 -5.13 -9.43 -13.44
C ARG A 126 -3.97 -8.70 -12.76
N TYR A 127 -4.24 -7.59 -12.13
CA TYR A 127 -3.22 -6.60 -11.80
C TYR A 127 -3.07 -6.37 -10.29
N LEU A 128 -1.83 -6.08 -9.92
CA LEU A 128 -1.41 -5.55 -8.63
C LEU A 128 -0.83 -4.17 -8.83
N ALA A 129 -1.32 -3.16 -8.12
CA ALA A 129 -0.69 -1.85 -7.99
C ALA A 129 0.02 -1.77 -6.64
N PHE A 130 1.31 -1.46 -6.67
CA PHE A 130 2.13 -1.28 -5.47
C PHE A 130 2.61 0.16 -5.41
N VAL A 131 2.23 0.89 -4.36
CA VAL A 131 2.53 2.31 -4.18
C VAL A 131 3.56 2.48 -3.08
N ILE A 132 4.68 3.13 -3.36
CA ILE A 132 5.73 3.39 -2.38
C ILE A 132 6.67 4.50 -2.85
N GLY A 133 7.21 5.27 -1.90
CA GLY A 133 8.30 6.22 -2.14
C GLY A 133 9.65 5.67 -1.69
N ASP A 134 10.71 6.43 -1.99
CA ASP A 134 12.05 6.16 -1.50
C ASP A 134 12.32 6.81 -0.15
N LYS A 135 13.38 6.38 0.52
CA LYS A 135 13.83 6.89 1.80
C LYS A 135 15.25 7.46 1.69
N TYR A 136 15.50 8.58 2.35
CA TYR A 136 16.85 9.08 2.60
C TYR A 136 17.13 9.06 4.10
N SER A 137 18.18 8.37 4.52
CA SER A 137 18.52 8.19 5.93
C SER A 137 20.02 8.00 6.10
N ALA A 138 20.59 8.57 7.17
CA ALA A 138 22.00 8.42 7.53
C ALA A 138 22.99 8.76 6.39
N GLY A 139 22.65 9.75 5.54
CA GLY A 139 23.52 10.14 4.43
C GLY A 139 23.35 9.28 3.16
N GLU A 140 22.47 8.31 3.15
CA GLU A 140 22.28 7.39 2.03
C GLU A 140 20.87 7.44 1.46
N TRP A 141 20.80 7.32 0.14
CA TRP A 141 19.55 7.11 -0.58
C TRP A 141 19.21 5.63 -0.59
N ILE A 142 18.08 5.28 -0.01
CA ILE A 142 17.55 3.93 0.00
C ILE A 142 16.46 3.86 -1.09
N PRO A 143 16.72 3.20 -2.25
CA PRO A 143 15.76 3.09 -3.34
C PRO A 143 14.69 2.03 -3.00
N LEU A 144 13.90 2.34 -1.97
CA LEU A 144 12.93 1.43 -1.35
C LEU A 144 11.90 0.92 -2.37
N GLY A 145 11.46 1.82 -3.27
CA GLY A 145 10.54 1.46 -4.34
C GLY A 145 11.08 0.36 -5.24
N PHE A 146 12.34 0.48 -5.64
CA PHE A 146 12.98 -0.51 -6.51
C PHE A 146 13.29 -1.83 -5.79
N TYR A 147 13.63 -1.79 -4.50
CA TYR A 147 13.78 -3.02 -3.72
C TYR A 147 12.47 -3.78 -3.58
N CYS A 148 11.36 -3.09 -3.31
CA CYS A 148 10.04 -3.71 -3.29
C CYS A 148 9.63 -4.23 -4.67
N MET A 149 9.92 -3.48 -5.74
CA MET A 149 9.69 -3.92 -7.12
C MET A 149 10.39 -5.25 -7.40
N GLN A 150 11.68 -5.37 -7.04
CA GLN A 150 12.46 -6.60 -7.20
C GLN A 150 11.87 -7.75 -6.37
N GLU A 151 11.42 -7.46 -5.14
CA GLU A 151 10.79 -8.45 -4.26
C GLU A 151 9.51 -9.03 -4.88
N ILE A 152 8.69 -8.18 -5.52
CA ILE A 152 7.49 -8.61 -6.24
C ILE A 152 7.85 -9.44 -7.49
N GLN A 153 8.89 -9.04 -8.23
CA GLN A 153 9.33 -9.74 -9.45
C GLN A 153 9.93 -11.13 -9.22
N LYS A 154 10.39 -11.44 -7.98
CA LYS A 154 10.80 -12.81 -7.60
C LYS A 154 9.62 -13.81 -7.65
N ARG A 155 8.40 -13.31 -7.75
CA ARG A 155 7.16 -14.08 -7.76
C ARG A 155 6.52 -14.03 -9.15
N ASN A 156 5.37 -14.65 -9.33
CA ASN A 156 4.70 -14.76 -10.63
C ASN A 156 4.07 -13.45 -11.12
N TYR A 157 4.86 -12.36 -11.15
CA TYR A 157 4.42 -11.05 -11.60
C TYR A 157 5.34 -10.47 -12.68
N LYS A 158 4.73 -9.88 -13.70
CA LYS A 158 5.43 -9.10 -14.74
C LYS A 158 5.14 -7.61 -14.53
N LEU A 159 6.19 -6.80 -14.39
CA LEU A 159 6.07 -5.35 -14.36
C LEU A 159 5.52 -4.86 -15.70
N LYS A 160 4.47 -4.03 -15.65
CA LYS A 160 3.83 -3.46 -16.84
C LYS A 160 4.06 -1.96 -16.97
N SER A 161 4.12 -1.25 -15.85
CA SER A 161 4.35 0.20 -15.85
C SER A 161 4.94 0.66 -14.54
N ILE A 162 5.72 1.73 -14.59
CA ILE A 162 6.16 2.54 -13.47
C ILE A 162 5.57 3.93 -13.68
N ILE A 163 4.69 4.34 -12.79
CA ILE A 163 4.11 5.68 -12.78
C ILE A 163 4.81 6.46 -11.67
N VAL A 164 5.31 7.64 -11.99
CA VAL A 164 5.90 8.56 -11.01
C VAL A 164 4.85 9.62 -10.68
N LYS A 165 4.40 9.62 -9.44
CA LYS A 165 3.46 10.62 -8.94
C LYS A 165 4.23 11.68 -8.16
N ASN A 166 4.23 12.90 -8.66
CA ASN A 166 4.87 14.03 -8.00
C ASN A 166 3.94 14.67 -6.96
N PHE A 167 4.55 15.24 -5.93
CA PHE A 167 3.87 16.05 -4.91
C PHE A 167 4.40 17.49 -4.93
N ASP A 168 3.53 18.45 -4.85
CA ASP A 168 3.92 19.84 -4.65
C ASP A 168 4.45 20.07 -3.22
N GLU A 169 3.79 19.42 -2.24
CA GLU A 169 4.19 19.44 -0.83
C GLU A 169 4.04 18.06 -0.19
N THR A 170 4.97 17.70 0.71
CA THR A 170 4.89 16.45 1.49
C THR A 170 4.75 16.77 2.97
N LYS A 171 3.84 16.09 3.67
CA LYS A 171 3.62 16.27 5.12
C LYS A 171 4.92 16.12 5.92
N GLY A 172 5.78 15.17 5.58
CA GLY A 172 7.06 14.95 6.24
C GLY A 172 8.14 16.01 6.01
N LYS A 173 7.91 16.96 5.08
CA LYS A 173 8.83 18.05 4.76
C LYS A 173 8.21 19.43 4.99
N MET A 174 6.98 19.50 5.50
CA MET A 174 6.32 20.77 5.85
C MET A 174 7.16 21.49 6.89
N ASN A 175 7.33 22.80 6.68
CA ASN A 175 8.12 23.70 7.55
C ASN A 175 9.62 23.36 7.68
N GLN A 176 10.18 22.48 6.84
CA GLN A 176 11.58 22.07 6.87
C GLN A 176 12.29 22.27 5.52
N LYS A 177 11.79 23.16 4.65
CA LYS A 177 12.35 23.39 3.30
C LYS A 177 13.84 23.72 3.32
N GLU A 178 14.26 24.64 4.20
CA GLU A 178 15.67 25.08 4.34
C GLU A 178 16.56 23.93 4.85
N LEU A 179 16.10 23.15 5.83
CA LEU A 179 16.83 22.01 6.35
C LEU A 179 17.04 20.93 5.26
N TRP A 180 16.01 20.64 4.47
CA TRP A 180 16.12 19.68 3.37
C TRP A 180 17.02 20.18 2.25
N ARG A 181 16.98 21.50 1.95
CA ARG A 181 17.89 22.11 0.99
C ARG A 181 19.34 22.00 1.44
N TYR A 182 19.63 22.31 2.70
CA TYR A 182 20.95 22.14 3.29
C TYR A 182 21.43 20.68 3.23
N ARG A 183 20.58 19.73 3.65
CA ARG A 183 20.89 18.30 3.60
C ARG A 183 21.19 17.82 2.18
N ALA A 184 20.43 18.30 1.20
CA ALA A 184 20.63 17.95 -0.20
C ALA A 184 21.97 18.46 -0.74
N LEU A 185 22.33 19.70 -0.41
CA LEU A 185 23.61 20.30 -0.81
C LEU A 185 24.80 19.57 -0.18
N VAL A 186 24.75 19.30 1.11
CA VAL A 186 25.83 18.62 1.84
C VAL A 186 25.91 17.15 1.45
N GLY A 187 24.77 16.49 1.28
CA GLY A 187 24.69 15.06 0.96
C GLY A 187 24.81 14.75 -0.53
N GLY A 188 24.87 15.75 -1.42
CA GLY A 188 25.05 15.56 -2.86
C GLY A 188 23.85 14.87 -3.54
N PHE A 189 22.60 15.09 -3.06
CA PHE A 189 21.42 14.50 -3.64
C PHE A 189 20.36 15.54 -4.02
N TYR A 190 19.44 15.18 -4.92
CA TYR A 190 18.28 16.02 -5.24
C TYR A 190 17.13 15.75 -4.30
N ILE A 191 16.45 16.82 -3.83
CA ILE A 191 15.24 16.67 -3.02
C ILE A 191 14.16 16.00 -3.85
N PHE A 192 13.75 14.81 -3.43
CA PHE A 192 12.68 14.08 -4.10
C PHE A 192 11.31 14.43 -3.50
N LYS A 193 10.33 14.55 -4.38
CA LYS A 193 8.93 14.84 -4.06
C LYS A 193 8.02 13.95 -4.89
N HIS A 194 8.30 12.65 -4.88
CA HIS A 194 7.54 11.69 -5.68
C HIS A 194 7.38 10.37 -4.92
N GLU A 195 6.41 9.60 -5.37
CA GLU A 195 6.25 8.20 -5.09
C GLU A 195 6.05 7.45 -6.40
N TYR A 196 6.27 6.16 -6.37
CA TYR A 196 6.05 5.28 -7.50
C TYR A 196 4.74 4.52 -7.34
N ILE A 197 4.08 4.26 -8.48
CA ILE A 197 3.02 3.28 -8.60
C ILE A 197 3.52 2.24 -9.59
N PHE A 198 3.94 1.09 -9.07
CA PHE A 198 4.34 -0.04 -9.88
C PHE A 198 3.11 -0.87 -10.23
N LEU A 199 2.82 -0.99 -11.53
CA LEU A 199 1.72 -1.82 -12.00
C LEU A 199 2.26 -3.16 -12.50
N PHE A 200 1.84 -4.23 -11.84
CA PHE A 200 2.21 -5.60 -12.18
C PHE A 200 1.02 -6.38 -12.71
N LYS A 201 1.31 -7.32 -13.62
CA LYS A 201 0.34 -8.32 -14.09
C LYS A 201 0.74 -9.69 -13.56
N LYS A 202 -0.21 -10.40 -12.94
CA LYS A 202 -0.03 -11.80 -12.54
C LYS A 202 0.01 -12.70 -13.77
N VAL A 203 1.00 -13.59 -13.86
CA VAL A 203 1.21 -14.52 -14.97
C VAL A 203 0.80 -15.96 -14.62
#